data_1c68426d9462948dd9532cc9b4f382fb
#
_entry.id   1c68426d9462948dd9532cc9b4f382fb
#
_cell.length_a   1.000
_cell.length_b   1.000
_cell.length_c   1.000
_cell.angle_alpha   90.00
_cell.angle_beta   90.00
_cell.angle_gamma   90.00
#
_symmetry.space_group_name_H-M   'P 1'
#
loop_
_entity.id
_entity.type
_entity.pdbx_description
1 polymer ?
#
loop_
_entity_poly.entity_id
_entity_poly.type
_entity_poly.pdbx_seq_one_letter_code
_entity_poly.pdbx_strand_id
1 'polypeptide(L)'
;MSRRMAAGVGLVLASTLILTGCTSGVAPAWTYAPAPTPGAASTAGPTASPRPSATAAAPTPAATPGPGASPAAAGDVLGTVEVTGVDLGFQPNSFTVDQPGRYEIRLVNKGSILHDVTFPDGTTISANSGQTASGVVEVPADGLSFLCSIPGHADAGMRGTISVKGTAASGSGGGDHGGPAPATDVQPDPSAPAYVPRDPRAPALLEGKVHDIDLVIEEKLMTVAPGFVQAVWTFAGQVPGPVIRVKVGDTIRIHLKNPATNKLPHSVDFHSSMVAWNDEMASINPGEEKLYEWRASYAGVWMYHCGTAPALHHIANGMYGMVIVEPKGGLSRVDQEFFFVQTEWYLGPQGQPVSLTKAAAGAPSPDFVVFNGVANQYKDNPIQIATGKRVRAFVLDAGPSIDSSFHIVGTIFDRVIKEGIELKVGNAGSWGSQAVDLSPAQGAIVEFTMTEDGLYPIVTHAFNFVGRGALGLFKAGDGDPKN
;
A
#
# COMPACT_ATOMS: atom_id res chain seq x y z
N MET A 1 -61.00 -51.70 -38.05
CA MET A 1 -61.48 -50.93 -39.19
C MET A 1 -60.54 -49.78 -39.35
N SER A 2 -59.52 -49.93 -40.15
CA SER A 2 -59.45 -49.58 -41.59
C SER A 2 -59.38 -48.06 -41.82
N ARG A 3 -58.22 -47.64 -42.20
CA ARG A 3 -57.66 -46.96 -43.39
C ARG A 3 -57.27 -45.49 -43.11
N ARG A 4 -56.26 -44.82 -43.66
CA ARG A 4 -55.32 -45.11 -44.77
C ARG A 4 -54.12 -44.19 -44.63
N MET A 5 -52.97 -44.62 -45.10
CA MET A 5 -51.79 -43.79 -45.45
C MET A 5 -52.06 -42.81 -46.58
N ALA A 6 -51.44 -41.66 -46.56
CA ALA A 6 -51.16 -40.86 -47.73
C ALA A 6 -49.74 -40.30 -47.59
N ALA A 7 -48.88 -40.75 -48.50
CA ALA A 7 -47.52 -40.24 -48.70
C ALA A 7 -47.58 -38.94 -49.49
N GLY A 8 -46.90 -37.90 -49.03
CA GLY A 8 -46.69 -36.66 -49.78
C GLY A 8 -45.21 -36.48 -49.99
N VAL A 9 -44.80 -36.61 -51.25
CA VAL A 9 -43.46 -36.30 -51.79
C VAL A 9 -43.28 -34.80 -51.79
N GLY A 10 -42.42 -34.26 -50.91
CA GLY A 10 -42.05 -32.83 -50.92
C GLY A 10 -40.67 -32.64 -51.53
N LEU A 11 -40.68 -31.92 -52.62
CA LEU A 11 -39.56 -31.49 -53.48
C LEU A 11 -38.58 -30.61 -52.66
N VAL A 12 -37.31 -31.03 -52.57
CA VAL A 12 -36.22 -30.24 -51.99
C VAL A 12 -35.70 -29.29 -53.04
N LEU A 13 -36.01 -27.98 -52.95
CA LEU A 13 -35.31 -26.94 -53.68
C LEU A 13 -34.08 -26.52 -52.88
N ALA A 14 -32.91 -26.86 -53.39
CA ALA A 14 -31.65 -26.34 -52.90
C ALA A 14 -31.44 -24.92 -53.47
N SER A 15 -31.63 -23.91 -52.64
CA SER A 15 -31.27 -22.51 -52.96
C SER A 15 -29.82 -22.27 -52.56
N THR A 16 -28.92 -22.25 -53.51
CA THR A 16 -27.55 -21.77 -53.32
C THR A 16 -27.56 -20.25 -53.16
N LEU A 17 -27.41 -19.76 -51.94
CA LEU A 17 -27.09 -18.36 -51.67
C LEU A 17 -25.59 -18.12 -51.92
N ILE A 18 -25.29 -17.41 -53.02
CA ILE A 18 -23.95 -16.85 -53.27
C ILE A 18 -23.84 -15.57 -52.38
N LEU A 19 -23.13 -15.66 -51.27
CA LEU A 19 -22.70 -14.50 -50.51
C LEU A 19 -21.50 -13.85 -51.20
N THR A 20 -21.74 -12.79 -51.97
CA THR A 20 -20.70 -11.84 -52.36
C THR A 20 -20.41 -10.95 -51.15
N GLY A 21 -19.41 -11.34 -50.37
CA GLY A 21 -18.89 -10.50 -49.32
C GLY A 21 -18.07 -9.36 -49.88
N CYS A 22 -18.60 -8.13 -49.82
CA CYS A 22 -17.78 -6.93 -49.97
C CYS A 22 -16.92 -6.79 -48.72
N THR A 23 -15.65 -7.17 -48.78
CA THR A 23 -14.65 -6.84 -47.79
C THR A 23 -14.24 -5.38 -47.97
N SER A 24 -14.98 -4.45 -47.39
CA SER A 24 -14.45 -3.12 -47.11
C SER A 24 -13.48 -3.25 -45.93
N GLY A 25 -12.21 -3.47 -46.27
CA GLY A 25 -11.13 -3.45 -45.31
C GLY A 25 -10.96 -2.02 -44.77
N VAL A 26 -11.57 -1.73 -43.63
CA VAL A 26 -11.16 -0.58 -42.83
C VAL A 26 -9.90 -1.02 -42.08
N ALA A 27 -8.74 -0.56 -42.56
CA ALA A 27 -7.49 -0.74 -41.84
C ALA A 27 -7.62 -0.10 -40.44
N PRO A 28 -7.14 -0.74 -39.36
CA PRO A 28 -7.16 -0.11 -38.05
C PRO A 28 -6.34 1.16 -38.08
N ALA A 29 -6.89 2.25 -37.54
CA ALA A 29 -6.29 3.60 -37.56
C ALA A 29 -5.06 3.76 -36.66
N TRP A 30 -4.47 2.66 -36.16
CA TRP A 30 -3.30 2.66 -35.31
C TRP A 30 -2.12 2.00 -36.02
N THR A 31 -1.38 2.81 -36.79
CA THR A 31 -0.03 2.43 -37.23
C THR A 31 0.97 3.03 -36.23
N TYR A 32 1.66 2.17 -35.48
CA TYR A 32 2.87 2.61 -34.76
C TYR A 32 3.86 3.11 -35.83
N ALA A 33 4.37 4.33 -35.63
CA ALA A 33 5.50 4.78 -36.40
C ALA A 33 6.65 3.79 -36.23
N PRO A 34 7.31 3.33 -37.29
CA PRO A 34 8.48 2.46 -37.14
C PRO A 34 9.54 3.22 -36.32
N ALA A 35 10.21 2.49 -35.44
CA ALA A 35 11.32 3.03 -34.68
C ALA A 35 12.35 3.65 -35.65
N PRO A 36 12.91 4.84 -35.34
CA PRO A 36 13.89 5.45 -36.23
C PRO A 36 15.08 4.49 -36.35
N THR A 37 15.41 4.15 -37.58
CA THR A 37 16.60 3.37 -37.95
C THR A 37 17.81 4.18 -37.44
N PRO A 38 18.79 3.57 -36.75
CA PRO A 38 20.00 4.26 -36.35
C PRO A 38 20.67 4.82 -37.60
N GLY A 39 20.60 6.14 -37.79
CA GLY A 39 21.29 6.83 -38.84
C GLY A 39 22.79 6.69 -38.69
N ALA A 40 23.47 6.37 -39.83
CA ALA A 40 24.92 6.35 -39.89
C ALA A 40 25.50 7.65 -39.28
N ALA A 41 26.47 7.49 -38.40
CA ALA A 41 27.15 8.59 -37.72
C ALA A 41 27.68 9.60 -38.76
N SER A 42 27.14 10.81 -38.73
CA SER A 42 27.69 11.96 -39.43
C SER A 42 28.97 12.40 -38.72
N THR A 43 30.10 12.18 -39.36
CA THR A 43 31.41 12.71 -38.92
C THR A 43 31.51 14.16 -39.30
N ALA A 44 30.93 15.05 -38.50
CA ALA A 44 31.25 16.48 -38.51
C ALA A 44 31.35 16.96 -37.06
N GLY A 45 32.54 16.87 -36.50
CA GLY A 45 32.87 17.45 -35.19
C GLY A 45 32.86 18.96 -35.25
N PRO A 46 32.33 19.64 -34.24
CA PRO A 46 32.54 21.09 -34.09
C PRO A 46 34.00 21.32 -33.71
N THR A 47 34.65 22.20 -34.46
CA THR A 47 35.96 22.75 -34.16
C THR A 47 35.94 23.39 -32.79
N ALA A 48 36.69 22.83 -31.86
CA ALA A 48 36.91 23.39 -30.53
C ALA A 48 37.88 24.59 -30.66
N SER A 49 37.43 25.76 -30.23
CA SER A 49 38.31 26.89 -29.92
C SER A 49 39.28 26.53 -28.80
N PRO A 50 40.54 26.95 -28.87
CA PRO A 50 41.53 26.60 -27.87
C PRO A 50 41.23 27.31 -26.55
N ARG A 51 41.03 26.54 -25.51
CA ARG A 51 41.01 27.00 -24.12
C ARG A 51 42.44 27.30 -23.68
N PRO A 52 42.69 28.41 -23.00
CA PRO A 52 44.06 28.74 -22.53
C PRO A 52 44.49 27.68 -21.47
N SER A 53 45.69 27.19 -21.65
CA SER A 53 46.38 26.30 -20.69
C SER A 53 46.52 26.99 -19.34
N ALA A 54 45.89 26.42 -18.32
CA ALA A 54 46.19 26.73 -16.93
C ALA A 54 47.51 26.07 -16.56
N THR A 55 48.50 26.88 -16.25
CA THR A 55 49.80 26.46 -15.71
C THR A 55 49.59 25.75 -14.37
N ALA A 56 50.13 24.55 -14.25
CA ALA A 56 50.12 23.80 -13.00
C ALA A 56 50.88 24.58 -11.91
N ALA A 57 50.19 24.98 -10.86
CA ALA A 57 50.81 25.51 -9.65
C ALA A 57 51.38 24.33 -8.83
N ALA A 58 52.60 24.49 -8.39
CA ALA A 58 53.30 23.55 -7.54
C ALA A 58 52.56 23.33 -6.18
N PRO A 59 52.66 22.17 -5.54
CA PRO A 59 52.00 21.91 -4.28
C PRO A 59 52.60 22.79 -3.16
N THR A 60 51.70 23.51 -2.51
CA THR A 60 52.00 24.25 -1.28
C THR A 60 52.25 23.26 -0.13
N PRO A 61 53.27 23.44 0.69
CA PRO A 61 53.51 22.55 1.84
C PRO A 61 52.35 22.64 2.85
N ALA A 62 51.98 21.47 3.42
CA ALA A 62 50.99 21.32 4.45
C ALA A 62 51.26 22.26 5.63
N ALA A 63 50.24 23.03 6.00
CA ALA A 63 50.25 23.82 7.21
C ALA A 63 50.27 22.94 8.43
N THR A 64 51.23 23.13 9.31
CA THR A 64 51.34 22.52 10.64
C THR A 64 50.11 22.86 11.47
N PRO A 65 49.46 21.88 12.14
CA PRO A 65 48.34 22.17 13.04
C PRO A 65 48.84 22.98 14.25
N GLY A 66 48.18 24.12 14.51
CA GLY A 66 48.41 24.90 15.72
C GLY A 66 47.88 24.14 16.95
N PRO A 67 48.49 24.30 18.14
CA PRO A 67 48.06 23.63 19.37
C PRO A 67 46.88 24.38 19.96
N GLY A 68 45.76 23.70 20.15
CA GLY A 68 44.66 24.27 20.94
C GLY A 68 43.28 23.73 20.76
N ALA A 69 43.07 22.45 21.07
CA ALA A 69 41.85 21.98 21.72
C ALA A 69 42.24 20.73 22.47
N SER A 70 42.23 20.82 23.81
CA SER A 70 42.33 19.64 24.67
C SER A 70 41.25 18.65 24.28
N PRO A 71 41.56 17.37 24.06
CA PRO A 71 40.54 16.35 23.94
C PRO A 71 39.80 16.27 25.27
N ALA A 72 38.46 16.36 25.23
CA ALA A 72 37.63 15.95 26.37
C ALA A 72 38.06 14.54 26.79
N ALA A 73 38.20 14.31 28.09
CA ALA A 73 38.67 13.07 28.67
C ALA A 73 37.96 11.88 28.03
N ALA A 74 38.72 11.03 27.36
CA ALA A 74 38.20 9.81 26.78
C ALA A 74 37.73 8.89 27.92
N GLY A 75 36.42 8.75 28.09
CA GLY A 75 35.87 7.72 28.97
C GLY A 75 36.27 6.33 28.45
N ASP A 76 36.38 5.39 29.37
CA ASP A 76 36.74 4.01 29.03
C ASP A 76 35.73 3.40 28.03
N VAL A 77 36.21 2.60 27.07
CA VAL A 77 35.35 1.79 26.20
C VAL A 77 34.79 0.63 27.01
N LEU A 78 33.47 0.55 27.12
CA LEU A 78 32.77 -0.39 28.01
C LEU A 78 32.70 -1.81 27.44
N GLY A 79 32.91 -1.98 26.14
CA GLY A 79 32.86 -3.27 25.46
C GLY A 79 32.90 -3.13 23.94
N THR A 80 32.78 -4.27 23.26
CA THR A 80 32.76 -4.35 21.79
C THR A 80 31.43 -4.93 21.32
N VAL A 81 30.81 -4.30 20.34
CA VAL A 81 29.64 -4.80 19.58
C VAL A 81 30.13 -5.23 18.21
N GLU A 82 30.11 -6.54 17.92
CA GLU A 82 30.48 -7.08 16.63
C GLU A 82 29.28 -7.18 15.72
N VAL A 83 29.29 -6.44 14.62
CA VAL A 83 28.26 -6.41 13.58
C VAL A 83 28.79 -7.15 12.36
N THR A 84 28.15 -8.24 11.96
CA THR A 84 28.49 -8.93 10.70
C THR A 84 27.63 -8.37 9.56
N GLY A 85 28.26 -7.78 8.54
CA GLY A 85 27.62 -7.43 7.28
C GLY A 85 27.58 -8.63 6.34
N VAL A 86 26.39 -8.94 5.81
CA VAL A 86 26.18 -9.88 4.70
C VAL A 86 25.51 -9.11 3.57
N ASP A 87 25.39 -9.73 2.37
CA ASP A 87 24.76 -9.02 1.26
C ASP A 87 23.35 -8.55 1.64
N LEU A 88 23.17 -7.22 1.65
CA LEU A 88 21.93 -6.48 1.98
C LEU A 88 21.38 -6.71 3.41
N GLY A 89 22.24 -7.07 4.39
CA GLY A 89 21.79 -7.25 5.77
C GLY A 89 22.90 -7.19 6.81
N PHE A 90 22.50 -7.00 8.09
CA PHE A 90 23.36 -7.22 9.26
C PHE A 90 22.90 -8.45 10.04
N GLN A 91 23.85 -9.26 10.55
CA GLN A 91 23.55 -10.48 11.32
C GLN A 91 24.45 -10.58 12.57
N PRO A 92 23.88 -10.46 13.79
CA PRO A 92 22.51 -10.03 14.05
C PRO A 92 22.32 -8.56 13.70
N ASN A 93 21.08 -8.12 13.60
CA ASN A 93 20.71 -6.70 13.36
C ASN A 93 20.27 -5.99 14.65
N SER A 94 20.24 -6.70 15.78
CA SER A 94 19.88 -6.14 17.09
C SER A 94 20.87 -6.61 18.15
N PHE A 95 21.31 -5.66 18.96
CA PHE A 95 22.29 -5.86 20.01
C PHE A 95 21.78 -5.28 21.32
N THR A 96 22.22 -5.84 22.45
CA THR A 96 21.90 -5.30 23.79
C THR A 96 23.18 -5.10 24.56
N VAL A 97 23.39 -3.90 25.08
CA VAL A 97 24.51 -3.55 25.97
C VAL A 97 24.01 -3.37 27.40
N ASP A 98 24.86 -3.58 28.39
CA ASP A 98 24.47 -3.57 29.80
C ASP A 98 24.17 -2.16 30.34
N GLN A 99 24.82 -1.12 29.81
CA GLN A 99 24.66 0.28 30.24
C GLN A 99 24.98 1.25 29.12
N PRO A 100 24.49 2.51 29.17
CA PRO A 100 24.87 3.53 28.21
C PRO A 100 26.36 3.90 28.35
N GLY A 101 26.98 4.36 27.25
CA GLY A 101 28.36 4.80 27.22
C GLY A 101 29.07 4.43 25.92
N ARG A 102 30.40 4.45 25.96
CA ARG A 102 31.23 4.26 24.76
C ARG A 102 31.49 2.78 24.47
N TYR A 103 31.20 2.38 23.24
CA TYR A 103 31.44 1.01 22.75
C TYR A 103 32.27 1.02 21.47
N GLU A 104 33.18 0.05 21.32
CA GLU A 104 33.79 -0.25 20.05
C GLU A 104 32.79 -1.02 19.18
N ILE A 105 32.46 -0.48 18.03
CA ILE A 105 31.68 -1.18 17.01
C ILE A 105 32.65 -1.80 16.01
N ARG A 106 32.55 -3.10 15.84
CA ARG A 106 33.39 -3.87 14.93
C ARG A 106 32.55 -4.43 13.79
N LEU A 107 32.71 -3.86 12.59
CA LEU A 107 32.06 -4.35 11.38
C LEU A 107 32.92 -5.45 10.75
N VAL A 108 32.40 -6.67 10.67
CA VAL A 108 32.97 -7.79 9.94
C VAL A 108 32.18 -7.98 8.65
N ASN A 109 32.72 -7.56 7.52
CA ASN A 109 32.02 -7.68 6.24
C ASN A 109 32.25 -9.06 5.61
N LYS A 110 31.22 -9.91 5.64
CA LYS A 110 31.17 -11.23 4.99
C LYS A 110 30.40 -11.21 3.66
N GLY A 111 29.86 -10.05 3.26
CA GLY A 111 29.20 -9.87 1.98
C GLY A 111 30.18 -9.74 0.82
N SER A 112 29.65 -9.76 -0.40
CA SER A 112 30.43 -9.69 -1.64
C SER A 112 30.83 -8.28 -2.06
N ILE A 113 30.26 -7.23 -1.43
CA ILE A 113 30.45 -5.82 -1.76
C ILE A 113 30.86 -5.02 -0.52
N LEU A 114 31.23 -3.75 -0.70
CA LEU A 114 31.46 -2.80 0.39
C LEU A 114 30.22 -2.63 1.24
N HIS A 115 30.37 -2.64 2.57
CA HIS A 115 29.34 -2.26 3.53
C HIS A 115 29.87 -1.26 4.56
N ASP A 116 28.97 -0.51 5.17
CA ASP A 116 29.29 0.35 6.32
C ASP A 116 28.23 0.25 7.43
N VAL A 117 28.61 0.73 8.60
CA VAL A 117 27.72 1.01 9.72
C VAL A 117 27.76 2.50 9.97
N THR A 118 26.68 3.20 9.64
CA THR A 118 26.54 4.64 9.78
C THR A 118 25.50 4.97 10.86
N PHE A 119 25.89 5.83 11.78
CA PHE A 119 25.10 6.26 12.93
C PHE A 119 24.45 7.63 12.71
N PRO A 120 23.42 8.00 13.50
CA PRO A 120 22.71 9.28 13.34
C PRO A 120 23.59 10.53 13.53
N ASP A 121 24.70 10.42 14.25
CA ASP A 121 25.68 11.50 14.45
C ASP A 121 26.62 11.68 13.25
N GLY A 122 26.47 10.86 12.20
CA GLY A 122 27.31 10.85 11.00
C GLY A 122 28.57 9.98 11.10
N THR A 123 28.83 9.34 12.24
CA THR A 123 29.95 8.39 12.38
C THR A 123 29.72 7.21 11.45
N THR A 124 30.72 6.88 10.63
CA THR A 124 30.66 5.80 9.64
C THR A 124 31.87 4.87 9.76
N ILE A 125 31.62 3.56 9.83
CA ILE A 125 32.64 2.50 9.88
C ILE A 125 32.45 1.62 8.65
N SER A 126 33.39 1.71 7.68
CA SER A 126 33.27 1.02 6.39
C SER A 126 34.26 -0.14 6.27
N ALA A 127 33.82 -1.26 5.68
CA ALA A 127 34.64 -2.42 5.42
C ALA A 127 34.38 -2.97 4.00
N ASN A 128 35.44 -3.21 3.21
CA ASN A 128 35.33 -3.92 1.94
C ASN A 128 34.96 -5.39 2.18
N SER A 129 34.54 -6.09 1.12
CA SER A 129 34.28 -7.55 1.15
C SER A 129 35.44 -8.31 1.82
N GLY A 130 35.13 -9.16 2.79
CA GLY A 130 36.08 -9.96 3.55
C GLY A 130 36.92 -9.17 4.57
N GLN A 131 36.73 -7.86 4.70
CA GLN A 131 37.49 -7.01 5.62
C GLN A 131 36.73 -6.76 6.94
N THR A 132 37.47 -6.32 7.94
CA THR A 132 36.97 -5.86 9.24
C THR A 132 37.40 -4.43 9.49
N ALA A 133 36.52 -3.60 10.01
CA ALA A 133 36.80 -2.24 10.45
C ALA A 133 36.18 -1.98 11.83
N SER A 134 36.75 -1.08 12.62
CA SER A 134 36.27 -0.73 13.95
C SER A 134 36.23 0.78 14.15
N GLY A 135 35.33 1.24 15.01
CA GLY A 135 35.21 2.62 15.46
C GLY A 135 34.53 2.67 16.83
N VAL A 136 34.70 3.77 17.57
CA VAL A 136 34.08 3.95 18.89
C VAL A 136 32.91 4.91 18.75
N VAL A 137 31.75 4.51 19.28
CA VAL A 137 30.53 5.31 19.30
C VAL A 137 29.97 5.45 20.72
N GLU A 138 29.23 6.50 20.96
CA GLU A 138 28.50 6.70 22.22
C GLU A 138 27.09 6.09 22.06
N VAL A 139 26.75 5.12 22.92
CA VAL A 139 25.41 4.52 22.98
C VAL A 139 24.64 5.24 24.09
N PRO A 140 23.63 6.06 23.77
CA PRO A 140 22.82 6.76 24.76
C PRO A 140 21.86 5.82 25.51
N ALA A 141 21.24 6.31 26.59
CA ALA A 141 20.39 5.49 27.46
C ALA A 141 19.14 4.93 26.75
N ASP A 142 18.66 5.60 25.72
CA ASP A 142 17.53 5.18 24.86
C ASP A 142 17.94 4.27 23.69
N GLY A 143 19.24 3.91 23.63
CA GLY A 143 19.79 3.05 22.57
C GLY A 143 20.22 3.84 21.35
N LEU A 144 20.71 3.12 20.30
CA LEU A 144 21.25 3.71 19.10
C LEU A 144 20.90 2.87 17.87
N SER A 145 20.37 3.51 16.84
CA SER A 145 20.14 2.87 15.53
C SER A 145 21.31 3.10 14.60
N PHE A 146 21.49 2.20 13.63
CA PHE A 146 22.49 2.34 12.56
C PHE A 146 21.98 1.72 11.25
N LEU A 147 22.62 2.09 10.14
CA LEU A 147 22.29 1.61 8.81
C LEU A 147 23.55 1.51 7.93
N CYS A 148 23.44 0.83 6.79
CA CYS A 148 24.42 0.94 5.72
C CYS A 148 24.07 2.15 4.85
N SER A 149 24.99 3.11 4.72
CA SER A 149 24.74 4.36 3.97
C SER A 149 24.89 4.22 2.45
N ILE A 150 25.34 3.07 1.98
CA ILE A 150 25.48 2.81 0.55
C ILE A 150 24.09 2.82 -0.11
N PRO A 151 23.91 3.56 -1.23
CA PRO A 151 22.63 3.70 -1.88
C PRO A 151 21.94 2.35 -2.14
N GLY A 152 20.68 2.22 -1.69
CA GLY A 152 19.87 1.02 -1.83
C GLY A 152 20.04 -0.04 -0.74
N HIS A 153 21.14 -0.04 0.03
CA HIS A 153 21.38 -1.07 1.05
C HIS A 153 20.47 -0.93 2.27
N ALA A 154 20.34 0.28 2.80
CA ALA A 154 19.41 0.57 3.89
C ALA A 154 17.95 0.32 3.50
N ASP A 155 17.61 0.59 2.25
CA ASP A 155 16.27 0.36 1.69
C ASP A 155 15.98 -1.13 1.48
N ALA A 156 17.01 -1.91 1.25
CA ALA A 156 16.93 -3.38 1.20
C ALA A 156 16.92 -4.06 2.59
N GLY A 157 16.95 -3.27 3.68
CA GLY A 157 16.87 -3.79 5.04
C GLY A 157 18.18 -3.83 5.82
N MET A 158 19.26 -3.27 5.29
CA MET A 158 20.57 -3.24 5.97
C MET A 158 20.61 -2.18 7.08
N ARG A 159 19.90 -2.46 8.18
CA ARG A 159 19.72 -1.62 9.36
C ARG A 159 19.87 -2.44 10.63
N GLY A 160 20.22 -1.78 11.74
CA GLY A 160 20.32 -2.42 13.03
C GLY A 160 20.11 -1.45 14.21
N THR A 161 20.05 -2.03 15.41
CA THR A 161 19.84 -1.30 16.67
C THR A 161 20.76 -1.82 17.77
N ILE A 162 21.14 -0.93 18.69
CA ILE A 162 21.82 -1.24 19.94
C ILE A 162 20.93 -0.73 21.06
N SER A 163 20.39 -1.62 21.89
CA SER A 163 19.55 -1.30 23.05
C SER A 163 20.36 -1.34 24.34
N VAL A 164 19.94 -0.61 25.36
CA VAL A 164 20.52 -0.69 26.71
C VAL A 164 19.62 -1.53 27.60
N LYS A 165 20.20 -2.44 28.38
CA LYS A 165 19.50 -3.36 29.26
C LYS A 165 18.71 -2.61 30.34
N GLY A 166 17.41 -2.93 30.49
CA GLY A 166 16.53 -2.30 31.49
C GLY A 166 15.80 -1.05 31.03
N THR A 167 16.12 -0.49 29.88
CA THR A 167 15.22 0.43 29.18
C THR A 167 14.23 -0.42 28.41
N ALA A 168 12.91 -0.15 28.58
CA ALA A 168 11.89 -0.78 27.74
C ALA A 168 12.20 -0.41 26.30
N ALA A 169 12.82 -1.33 25.59
CA ALA A 169 12.91 -1.23 24.14
C ALA A 169 11.46 -1.18 23.64
N SER A 170 11.10 -0.12 22.96
CA SER A 170 9.97 -0.16 22.03
C SER A 170 10.38 -1.14 20.91
N GLY A 171 10.50 -2.41 21.27
CA GLY A 171 11.00 -3.50 20.46
C GLY A 171 9.88 -4.45 20.16
N SER A 172 9.40 -4.37 18.95
CA SER A 172 8.63 -5.41 18.31
C SER A 172 9.48 -6.67 18.13
N GLY A 173 9.26 -7.66 18.98
CA GLY A 173 9.60 -9.04 18.67
C GLY A 173 8.57 -9.58 17.69
N GLY A 174 8.96 -9.65 16.44
CA GLY A 174 8.20 -10.21 15.32
C GLY A 174 8.97 -9.83 14.07
N GLY A 175 9.25 -10.81 13.16
CA GLY A 175 10.05 -10.59 11.97
C GLY A 175 9.69 -9.25 11.28
N ASP A 176 10.65 -8.35 11.29
CA ASP A 176 10.44 -7.01 10.76
C ASP A 176 10.37 -7.07 9.23
N HIS A 177 9.16 -7.21 8.70
CA HIS A 177 8.87 -7.02 7.27
C HIS A 177 8.68 -5.54 6.93
N GLY A 178 8.93 -4.62 7.88
CA GLY A 178 8.81 -3.18 7.72
C GLY A 178 10.06 -2.60 7.04
N GLY A 179 9.93 -2.10 5.82
CA GLY A 179 10.90 -1.18 5.22
C GLY A 179 11.07 0.08 6.07
N PRO A 180 11.98 1.00 5.69
CA PRO A 180 12.25 2.21 6.45
C PRO A 180 10.97 3.04 6.65
N ALA A 181 10.89 3.70 7.80
CA ALA A 181 9.86 4.70 8.01
C ALA A 181 9.84 5.69 6.84
N PRO A 182 8.66 6.16 6.39
CA PRO A 182 8.57 7.04 5.25
C PRO A 182 9.41 8.30 5.50
N ALA A 183 10.20 8.69 4.52
CA ALA A 183 10.84 9.99 4.49
C ALA A 183 9.74 11.03 4.18
N THR A 184 9.00 11.44 5.21
CA THR A 184 8.05 12.55 5.10
C THR A 184 8.74 13.86 5.44
N ASP A 185 8.36 14.94 4.75
CA ASP A 185 8.77 16.30 5.07
C ASP A 185 7.95 16.90 6.23
N VAL A 186 6.89 16.20 6.65
CA VAL A 186 6.06 16.57 7.80
C VAL A 186 6.63 15.93 9.06
N GLN A 187 6.89 16.75 10.08
CA GLN A 187 7.40 16.25 11.35
C GLN A 187 6.25 15.68 12.21
N PRO A 188 6.45 14.54 12.89
CA PRO A 188 5.46 14.01 13.81
C PRO A 188 5.25 14.95 15.00
N ASP A 189 4.01 15.12 15.41
CA ASP A 189 3.63 15.82 16.64
C ASP A 189 3.51 14.80 17.79
N PRO A 190 4.42 14.82 18.79
CA PRO A 190 4.36 13.89 19.92
C PRO A 190 3.12 14.12 20.81
N SER A 191 2.45 15.25 20.68
CA SER A 191 1.20 15.55 21.40
C SER A 191 -0.06 15.17 20.63
N ALA A 192 0.08 14.63 19.41
CA ALA A 192 -1.05 14.20 18.61
C ALA A 192 -1.89 13.15 19.35
N PRO A 193 -3.23 13.21 19.27
CA PRO A 193 -4.06 12.19 19.88
C PRO A 193 -3.79 10.82 19.29
N ALA A 194 -3.90 9.78 20.09
CA ALA A 194 -3.82 8.41 19.60
C ALA A 194 -4.91 8.17 18.51
N TYR A 195 -4.56 7.39 17.51
CA TYR A 195 -5.55 6.96 16.53
C TYR A 195 -6.55 5.97 17.13
N VAL A 196 -7.73 5.90 16.56
CA VAL A 196 -8.75 4.89 16.89
C VAL A 196 -8.65 3.75 15.87
N PRO A 197 -8.30 2.52 16.29
CA PRO A 197 -8.22 1.40 15.36
C PRO A 197 -9.57 1.12 14.71
N ARG A 198 -9.56 0.88 13.40
CA ARG A 198 -10.75 0.48 12.65
C ARG A 198 -11.02 -1.01 12.85
N ASP A 199 -12.24 -1.38 13.23
CA ASP A 199 -12.66 -2.78 13.21
C ASP A 199 -12.66 -3.30 11.76
N PRO A 200 -11.84 -4.30 11.42
CA PRO A 200 -11.74 -4.82 10.07
C PRO A 200 -12.83 -5.85 9.72
N ARG A 201 -13.72 -6.20 10.64
CA ARG A 201 -14.78 -7.18 10.37
C ARG A 201 -15.76 -6.63 9.34
N ALA A 202 -16.05 -7.44 8.33
CA ALA A 202 -17.04 -7.06 7.34
C ALA A 202 -18.43 -6.98 7.96
N PRO A 203 -19.26 -5.98 7.60
CA PRO A 203 -20.61 -5.88 8.13
C PRO A 203 -21.49 -7.01 7.62
N ALA A 204 -22.56 -7.28 8.33
CA ALA A 204 -23.61 -8.20 7.88
C ALA A 204 -24.25 -7.68 6.57
N LEU A 205 -24.75 -8.62 5.77
CA LEU A 205 -25.57 -8.29 4.61
C LEU A 205 -26.85 -7.55 5.08
N LEU A 206 -27.17 -6.42 4.42
CA LEU A 206 -28.40 -5.69 4.71
C LEU A 206 -29.63 -6.54 4.35
N GLU A 207 -30.64 -6.49 5.20
CA GLU A 207 -31.89 -7.19 4.98
C GLU A 207 -32.83 -6.42 4.07
N GLY A 208 -33.63 -7.12 3.27
CA GLY A 208 -34.60 -6.49 2.38
C GLY A 208 -34.13 -6.33 0.95
N LYS A 209 -34.78 -5.43 0.22
CA LYS A 209 -34.54 -5.17 -1.21
C LYS A 209 -34.31 -3.70 -1.54
N VAL A 210 -34.70 -2.84 -0.64
CA VAL A 210 -34.52 -1.38 -0.73
C VAL A 210 -33.84 -0.94 0.55
N HIS A 211 -32.76 -0.23 0.41
CA HIS A 211 -31.91 0.17 1.52
C HIS A 211 -31.75 1.69 1.53
N ASP A 212 -32.39 2.34 2.50
CA ASP A 212 -32.23 3.77 2.75
C ASP A 212 -31.03 3.97 3.69
N ILE A 213 -30.01 4.70 3.25
CA ILE A 213 -28.74 4.88 3.95
C ILE A 213 -28.44 6.37 4.07
N ASP A 214 -28.37 6.87 5.28
CA ASP A 214 -27.88 8.22 5.55
C ASP A 214 -26.33 8.25 5.44
N LEU A 215 -25.82 9.13 4.59
CA LEU A 215 -24.39 9.34 4.40
C LEU A 215 -24.05 10.81 4.69
N VAL A 216 -23.79 11.10 5.95
CA VAL A 216 -23.46 12.46 6.40
C VAL A 216 -21.98 12.74 6.15
N ILE A 217 -21.66 13.84 5.51
CA ILE A 217 -20.29 14.28 5.25
C ILE A 217 -19.77 15.04 6.47
N GLU A 218 -18.57 14.70 6.91
CA GLU A 218 -17.89 15.40 8.00
C GLU A 218 -16.46 15.79 7.60
N GLU A 219 -16.14 17.08 7.75
CA GLU A 219 -14.78 17.61 7.69
C GLU A 219 -14.23 17.67 9.12
N LYS A 220 -13.16 16.90 9.41
CA LYS A 220 -12.67 16.75 10.78
C LYS A 220 -11.16 16.47 10.85
N LEU A 221 -10.57 16.59 12.03
CA LEU A 221 -9.21 16.13 12.28
C LEU A 221 -9.20 14.63 12.57
N MET A 222 -8.21 13.94 12.01
CA MET A 222 -7.98 12.51 12.25
C MET A 222 -6.47 12.21 12.32
N THR A 223 -6.08 11.37 13.26
CA THR A 223 -4.73 10.81 13.31
C THR A 223 -4.63 9.67 12.29
N VAL A 224 -3.84 9.85 11.24
CA VAL A 224 -3.67 8.91 10.12
C VAL A 224 -2.46 7.98 10.30
N ALA A 225 -1.54 8.37 11.16
CA ALA A 225 -0.41 7.58 11.64
C ALA A 225 0.02 8.13 13.02
N PRO A 226 0.74 7.38 13.86
CA PRO A 226 1.24 7.89 15.14
C PRO A 226 2.01 9.21 14.96
N GLY A 227 1.54 10.27 15.60
CA GLY A 227 2.12 11.61 15.49
C GLY A 227 1.66 12.44 14.27
N PHE A 228 0.80 11.91 13.39
CA PHE A 228 0.39 12.62 12.16
C PHE A 228 -1.12 12.84 12.13
N VAL A 229 -1.52 14.10 12.24
CA VAL A 229 -2.92 14.53 12.20
C VAL A 229 -3.19 15.27 10.89
N GLN A 230 -4.26 14.89 10.20
CA GLN A 230 -4.71 15.57 8.98
C GLN A 230 -6.16 16.04 9.13
N ALA A 231 -6.51 17.13 8.45
CA ALA A 231 -7.90 17.54 8.29
C ALA A 231 -8.53 16.73 7.16
N VAL A 232 -9.16 15.63 7.51
CA VAL A 232 -9.78 14.70 6.55
C VAL A 232 -11.21 15.10 6.23
N TRP A 233 -11.66 14.69 5.04
CA TRP A 233 -13.05 14.76 4.61
C TRP A 233 -13.60 13.34 4.57
N THR A 234 -14.77 13.13 5.13
CA THR A 234 -15.22 11.77 5.40
C THR A 234 -16.67 11.55 5.02
N PHE A 235 -17.01 10.31 4.72
CA PHE A 235 -18.38 9.82 4.75
C PHE A 235 -18.66 9.22 6.13
N ALA A 236 -19.69 9.72 6.81
CA ALA A 236 -20.11 9.29 8.16
C ALA A 236 -18.97 9.32 9.20
N GLY A 237 -18.11 10.35 9.13
CA GLY A 237 -17.11 10.65 10.15
C GLY A 237 -15.93 9.67 10.24
N GLN A 238 -15.71 8.82 9.24
CA GLN A 238 -14.68 7.76 9.28
C GLN A 238 -13.97 7.58 7.93
N VAL A 239 -12.75 7.05 7.97
CA VAL A 239 -11.95 6.68 6.79
C VAL A 239 -11.50 5.24 6.94
N PRO A 240 -11.77 4.35 5.96
CA PRO A 240 -12.72 4.54 4.87
C PRO A 240 -14.13 4.78 5.39
N GLY A 241 -15.00 5.35 4.56
CA GLY A 241 -16.43 5.46 4.85
C GLY A 241 -17.08 4.10 5.15
N PRO A 242 -18.35 4.06 5.54
CA PRO A 242 -19.07 2.82 5.85
C PRO A 242 -18.99 1.79 4.72
N VAL A 243 -18.75 0.54 5.06
CA VAL A 243 -18.88 -0.58 4.11
C VAL A 243 -20.37 -0.87 3.93
N ILE A 244 -20.86 -0.77 2.69
CA ILE A 244 -22.25 -1.05 2.31
C ILE A 244 -22.28 -2.47 1.74
N ARG A 245 -23.05 -3.39 2.33
CA ARG A 245 -23.14 -4.78 1.87
C ARG A 245 -24.55 -5.14 1.49
N VAL A 246 -24.79 -5.36 0.20
CA VAL A 246 -26.08 -5.57 -0.44
C VAL A 246 -25.99 -6.76 -1.41
N LYS A 247 -27.11 -7.07 -2.08
CA LYS A 247 -27.21 -8.18 -3.02
C LYS A 247 -27.58 -7.70 -4.43
N VAL A 248 -27.16 -8.45 -5.43
CA VAL A 248 -27.59 -8.20 -6.82
C VAL A 248 -29.10 -8.14 -6.93
N GLY A 249 -29.60 -7.03 -7.44
CA GLY A 249 -31.01 -6.74 -7.62
C GLY A 249 -31.61 -5.81 -6.56
N ASP A 250 -30.88 -5.49 -5.51
CA ASP A 250 -31.31 -4.54 -4.49
C ASP A 250 -31.26 -3.10 -5.01
N THR A 251 -32.11 -2.24 -4.48
CA THR A 251 -32.13 -0.80 -4.73
C THR A 251 -31.52 -0.09 -3.53
N ILE A 252 -30.57 0.79 -3.78
CA ILE A 252 -29.86 1.55 -2.76
C ILE A 252 -30.25 3.02 -2.90
N ARG A 253 -30.67 3.63 -1.78
CA ARG A 253 -31.00 5.02 -1.67
C ARG A 253 -30.05 5.68 -0.68
N ILE A 254 -29.24 6.59 -1.17
CA ILE A 254 -28.27 7.32 -0.36
C ILE A 254 -28.80 8.72 -0.11
N HIS A 255 -29.10 9.00 1.13
CA HIS A 255 -29.41 10.35 1.60
C HIS A 255 -28.07 11.04 1.93
N LEU A 256 -27.44 11.63 0.91
CA LEU A 256 -26.20 12.38 1.08
C LEU A 256 -26.50 13.73 1.70
N LYS A 257 -25.85 14.04 2.83
CA LYS A 257 -26.02 15.28 3.58
C LYS A 257 -24.68 15.97 3.76
N ASN A 258 -24.62 17.24 3.32
CA ASN A 258 -23.45 18.09 3.54
C ASN A 258 -23.84 19.17 4.59
N PRO A 259 -23.54 18.95 5.89
CA PRO A 259 -23.92 19.90 6.94
C PRO A 259 -23.40 21.32 6.69
N ALA A 260 -24.16 22.32 7.10
CA ALA A 260 -23.77 23.74 6.97
C ALA A 260 -22.48 24.11 7.73
N THR A 261 -22.02 23.25 8.62
CA THR A 261 -20.73 23.38 9.33
C THR A 261 -19.52 23.05 8.47
N ASN A 262 -19.68 22.30 7.40
CA ASN A 262 -18.66 22.00 6.42
C ASN A 262 -18.29 23.24 5.59
N LYS A 263 -17.14 23.21 4.93
CA LYS A 263 -16.62 24.37 4.18
C LYS A 263 -16.66 24.17 2.68
N LEU A 264 -16.71 22.90 2.23
CA LEU A 264 -16.53 22.54 0.84
C LEU A 264 -17.77 21.85 0.26
N PRO A 265 -18.01 21.99 -1.06
CA PRO A 265 -18.96 21.14 -1.76
C PRO A 265 -18.41 19.72 -1.86
N HIS A 266 -19.30 18.74 -1.80
CA HIS A 266 -18.99 17.32 -1.91
C HIS A 266 -20.06 16.60 -2.73
N SER A 267 -19.73 15.39 -3.20
CA SER A 267 -20.63 14.50 -3.92
C SER A 267 -20.33 13.05 -3.56
N VAL A 268 -21.01 12.10 -4.20
CA VAL A 268 -20.66 10.69 -4.14
C VAL A 268 -20.83 10.04 -5.51
N ASP A 269 -19.82 9.25 -5.91
CA ASP A 269 -19.82 8.36 -7.07
C ASP A 269 -19.77 6.92 -6.57
N PHE A 270 -20.71 6.08 -7.03
CA PHE A 270 -20.75 4.65 -6.73
C PHE A 270 -20.35 3.85 -7.97
N HIS A 271 -19.18 3.23 -8.00
CA HIS A 271 -18.74 2.37 -9.09
C HIS A 271 -19.65 1.13 -9.30
N SER A 272 -20.44 0.78 -8.31
CA SER A 272 -21.48 -0.26 -8.41
C SER A 272 -22.76 0.19 -9.08
N SER A 273 -22.90 1.50 -9.39
CA SER A 273 -24.05 2.09 -10.06
C SER A 273 -23.87 2.08 -11.59
N MET A 274 -24.98 2.33 -12.30
CA MET A 274 -24.99 2.50 -13.74
C MET A 274 -25.80 3.76 -14.08
N VAL A 275 -25.44 4.88 -13.45
CA VAL A 275 -26.10 6.18 -13.62
C VAL A 275 -25.17 7.16 -14.31
N ALA A 276 -25.75 8.13 -15.00
CA ALA A 276 -24.96 9.15 -15.69
C ALA A 276 -24.30 10.09 -14.68
N TRP A 277 -23.05 10.45 -14.96
CA TRP A 277 -22.25 11.33 -14.07
C TRP A 277 -22.98 12.65 -13.73
N ASN A 278 -23.64 13.28 -14.69
CA ASN A 278 -24.32 14.54 -14.49
C ASN A 278 -25.74 14.42 -13.92
N ASP A 279 -26.19 13.21 -13.63
CA ASP A 279 -27.47 12.94 -12.97
C ASP A 279 -27.27 12.82 -11.44
N GLU A 280 -26.62 11.76 -10.99
CA GLU A 280 -26.56 11.41 -9.58
C GLU A 280 -25.33 12.00 -8.85
N MET A 281 -24.25 12.33 -9.58
CA MET A 281 -22.95 12.70 -8.98
C MET A 281 -22.74 14.21 -8.84
N ALA A 282 -23.77 15.01 -8.99
CA ALA A 282 -23.67 16.46 -8.82
C ALA A 282 -23.27 16.82 -7.38
N SER A 283 -22.31 17.76 -7.26
CA SER A 283 -21.89 18.26 -5.96
C SER A 283 -23.00 19.00 -5.23
N ILE A 284 -23.08 18.82 -3.92
CA ILE A 284 -23.94 19.57 -3.01
C ILE A 284 -23.13 20.49 -2.12
N ASN A 285 -23.61 21.71 -1.91
CA ASN A 285 -22.93 22.71 -1.07
C ASN A 285 -23.18 22.45 0.43
N PRO A 286 -22.40 23.06 1.32
CA PRO A 286 -22.73 23.06 2.75
C PRO A 286 -24.17 23.52 3.02
N GLY A 287 -24.90 22.72 3.80
CA GLY A 287 -26.33 22.93 4.10
C GLY A 287 -27.29 22.22 3.14
N GLU A 288 -26.81 21.60 2.09
CA GLU A 288 -27.64 20.88 1.11
C GLU A 288 -27.70 19.38 1.38
N GLU A 289 -28.75 18.74 0.90
CA GLU A 289 -28.97 17.29 0.90
C GLU A 289 -29.41 16.85 -0.50
N LYS A 290 -29.08 15.61 -0.87
CA LYS A 290 -29.49 14.99 -2.13
C LYS A 290 -29.75 13.51 -1.94
N LEU A 291 -30.80 12.99 -2.58
CA LEU A 291 -31.07 11.58 -2.70
C LEU A 291 -30.41 11.05 -3.97
N TYR A 292 -29.57 10.01 -3.80
CA TYR A 292 -29.02 9.21 -4.89
C TYR A 292 -29.68 7.84 -4.86
N GLU A 293 -30.25 7.41 -5.99
CA GLU A 293 -30.86 6.09 -6.09
C GLU A 293 -30.21 5.30 -7.24
N TRP A 294 -29.79 4.09 -6.94
CA TRP A 294 -29.24 3.18 -7.94
C TRP A 294 -29.56 1.72 -7.61
N ARG A 295 -29.43 0.85 -8.61
CA ARG A 295 -29.65 -0.59 -8.46
C ARG A 295 -28.37 -1.36 -8.55
N ALA A 296 -28.11 -2.24 -7.59
CA ALA A 296 -26.98 -3.17 -7.60
C ALA A 296 -27.17 -4.22 -8.70
N SER A 297 -26.50 -4.05 -9.85
CA SER A 297 -26.69 -4.89 -11.03
C SER A 297 -25.65 -6.01 -11.14
N TYR A 298 -24.44 -5.80 -10.62
CA TYR A 298 -23.31 -6.71 -10.73
C TYR A 298 -22.72 -7.04 -9.37
N ALA A 299 -22.42 -8.33 -9.15
CA ALA A 299 -21.72 -8.75 -7.94
C ALA A 299 -20.25 -8.33 -7.99
N GLY A 300 -19.65 -8.07 -6.82
CA GLY A 300 -18.25 -7.68 -6.69
C GLY A 300 -17.98 -6.84 -5.46
N VAL A 301 -16.73 -6.38 -5.37
CA VAL A 301 -16.30 -5.36 -4.41
C VAL A 301 -16.03 -4.10 -5.20
N TRP A 302 -16.74 -3.03 -4.87
CA TRP A 302 -16.78 -1.80 -5.63
C TRP A 302 -16.38 -0.60 -4.76
N MET A 303 -15.72 0.36 -5.35
CA MET A 303 -15.42 1.64 -4.70
C MET A 303 -16.65 2.56 -4.72
N TYR A 304 -16.76 3.41 -3.71
CA TYR A 304 -17.44 4.69 -3.83
C TYR A 304 -16.53 5.81 -3.33
N HIS A 305 -16.66 6.99 -3.89
CA HIS A 305 -15.81 8.12 -3.54
C HIS A 305 -16.47 9.46 -3.86
N CYS A 306 -15.91 10.56 -3.34
CA CYS A 306 -16.32 11.89 -3.74
C CYS A 306 -15.84 12.21 -5.16
N GLY A 307 -16.76 12.64 -6.03
CA GLY A 307 -16.45 13.03 -7.42
C GLY A 307 -16.34 14.53 -7.64
N THR A 308 -16.45 15.34 -6.57
CA THR A 308 -16.29 16.80 -6.65
C THR A 308 -14.87 17.17 -7.10
N ALA A 309 -14.77 18.10 -8.03
CA ALA A 309 -13.48 18.53 -8.57
C ALA A 309 -12.66 19.36 -7.55
N PRO A 310 -11.36 19.11 -7.40
CA PRO A 310 -10.59 18.03 -8.04
C PRO A 310 -10.75 16.70 -7.29
N ALA A 311 -11.37 15.71 -7.92
CA ALA A 311 -11.69 14.41 -7.30
C ALA A 311 -10.49 13.74 -6.64
N LEU A 312 -9.30 13.85 -7.25
CA LEU A 312 -8.04 13.37 -6.68
C LEU A 312 -7.82 13.88 -5.24
N HIS A 313 -8.09 15.17 -4.97
CA HIS A 313 -7.88 15.75 -3.64
C HIS A 313 -8.88 15.19 -2.63
N HIS A 314 -10.14 15.02 -3.04
CA HIS A 314 -11.19 14.49 -2.18
C HIS A 314 -10.93 13.02 -1.81
N ILE A 315 -10.52 12.19 -2.78
CA ILE A 315 -10.15 10.80 -2.54
C ILE A 315 -8.92 10.72 -1.62
N ALA A 316 -7.85 11.42 -1.98
CA ALA A 316 -6.63 11.43 -1.17
C ALA A 316 -6.85 11.98 0.25
N ASN A 317 -7.87 12.82 0.45
CA ASN A 317 -8.23 13.38 1.76
C ASN A 317 -9.22 12.52 2.58
N GLY A 318 -9.50 11.28 2.13
CA GLY A 318 -10.25 10.29 2.91
C GLY A 318 -11.67 9.99 2.43
N MET A 319 -12.15 10.63 1.35
CA MET A 319 -13.53 10.47 0.86
C MET A 319 -13.67 9.26 -0.08
N TYR A 320 -13.57 8.09 0.45
CA TYR A 320 -13.77 6.81 -0.24
C TYR A 320 -14.33 5.75 0.71
N GLY A 321 -14.91 4.70 0.13
CA GLY A 321 -15.39 3.53 0.85
C GLY A 321 -15.68 2.36 -0.07
N MET A 322 -16.24 1.29 0.49
CA MET A 322 -16.46 0.00 -0.17
C MET A 322 -17.94 -0.35 -0.24
N VAL A 323 -18.39 -0.81 -1.42
CA VAL A 323 -19.66 -1.51 -1.59
C VAL A 323 -19.39 -2.97 -1.91
N ILE A 324 -19.94 -3.87 -1.13
CA ILE A 324 -19.94 -5.31 -1.40
C ILE A 324 -21.30 -5.67 -1.98
N VAL A 325 -21.33 -6.11 -3.23
CA VAL A 325 -22.55 -6.61 -3.87
C VAL A 325 -22.43 -8.13 -3.98
N GLU A 326 -23.18 -8.85 -3.16
CA GLU A 326 -23.21 -10.31 -3.22
C GLU A 326 -23.98 -10.80 -4.46
N PRO A 327 -23.59 -11.93 -5.07
CA PRO A 327 -24.37 -12.56 -6.13
C PRO A 327 -25.77 -12.94 -5.64
N LYS A 328 -26.73 -13.12 -6.56
CA LYS A 328 -28.13 -13.51 -6.22
C LYS A 328 -28.23 -14.72 -5.31
N GLY A 329 -27.34 -15.70 -5.50
CA GLY A 329 -27.26 -16.92 -4.70
C GLY A 329 -26.56 -16.75 -3.34
N GLY A 330 -26.01 -15.57 -3.06
CA GLY A 330 -25.13 -15.33 -1.92
C GLY A 330 -23.71 -15.85 -2.14
N LEU A 331 -22.84 -15.58 -1.20
CA LEU A 331 -21.50 -16.17 -1.12
C LEU A 331 -21.53 -17.45 -0.31
N SER A 332 -20.57 -18.35 -0.52
CA SER A 332 -20.38 -19.55 0.31
C SER A 332 -20.18 -19.17 1.77
N ARG A 333 -20.59 -20.06 2.68
CA ARG A 333 -20.35 -19.82 4.11
C ARG A 333 -18.85 -19.91 4.43
N VAL A 334 -18.37 -18.97 5.23
CA VAL A 334 -17.05 -18.95 5.86
C VAL A 334 -17.21 -18.72 7.37
N ASP A 335 -16.14 -18.91 8.14
CA ASP A 335 -16.19 -18.72 9.59
C ASP A 335 -15.99 -17.26 10.00
N GLN A 336 -15.14 -16.52 9.28
CA GLN A 336 -14.83 -15.12 9.57
C GLN A 336 -14.71 -14.30 8.27
N GLU A 337 -15.15 -13.05 8.32
CA GLU A 337 -15.12 -12.14 7.18
C GLU A 337 -14.52 -10.79 7.57
N PHE A 338 -13.59 -10.31 6.75
CA PHE A 338 -12.90 -9.04 6.96
C PHE A 338 -12.95 -8.17 5.71
N PHE A 339 -12.70 -6.87 5.87
CA PHE A 339 -12.49 -5.96 4.75
C PHE A 339 -11.18 -5.19 4.90
N PHE A 340 -10.52 -4.94 3.78
CA PHE A 340 -9.31 -4.15 3.70
C PHE A 340 -9.42 -3.18 2.53
N VAL A 341 -9.31 -1.90 2.81
CA VAL A 341 -9.21 -0.85 1.81
C VAL A 341 -7.80 -0.28 1.86
N GLN A 342 -7.00 -0.55 0.83
CA GLN A 342 -5.71 0.10 0.70
C GLN A 342 -5.91 1.52 0.19
N THR A 343 -5.15 2.47 0.73
CA THR A 343 -5.11 3.86 0.26
C THR A 343 -3.79 4.53 0.58
N GLU A 344 -3.63 5.74 0.08
CA GLU A 344 -2.43 6.55 0.15
C GLU A 344 -2.68 7.83 0.94
N TRP A 345 -1.71 8.20 1.79
CA TRP A 345 -1.69 9.52 2.42
C TRP A 345 -0.54 10.36 1.88
N TYR A 346 -0.87 11.54 1.38
CA TYR A 346 0.04 12.57 0.92
C TYR A 346 -0.01 13.73 1.90
N LEU A 347 0.76 13.67 2.99
CA LEU A 347 0.62 14.58 4.12
C LEU A 347 0.77 16.04 3.74
N GLY A 348 -0.21 16.84 4.15
CA GLY A 348 -0.08 18.28 4.31
C GLY A 348 0.55 18.63 5.67
N PRO A 349 0.71 19.91 6.00
CA PRO A 349 1.12 20.33 7.34
C PRO A 349 0.17 19.75 8.40
N GLN A 350 0.66 19.57 9.63
CA GLN A 350 -0.14 19.05 10.75
C GLN A 350 -1.48 19.80 10.89
N GLY A 351 -2.58 19.04 10.99
CA GLY A 351 -3.93 19.58 11.13
C GLY A 351 -4.49 20.26 9.86
N GLN A 352 -3.80 20.17 8.72
CA GLN A 352 -4.28 20.68 7.43
C GLN A 352 -4.71 19.51 6.52
N PRO A 353 -5.47 19.78 5.44
CA PRO A 353 -5.76 18.78 4.42
C PRO A 353 -4.47 18.22 3.79
N VAL A 354 -4.58 17.04 3.20
CA VAL A 354 -3.48 16.40 2.46
C VAL A 354 -2.97 17.30 1.32
N SER A 355 -1.72 17.11 0.94
CA SER A 355 -1.07 17.89 -0.12
C SER A 355 -1.52 17.44 -1.51
N LEU A 356 -2.38 18.22 -2.15
CA LEU A 356 -2.77 17.98 -3.55
C LEU A 356 -1.54 18.00 -4.48
N THR A 357 -0.54 18.83 -4.20
CA THR A 357 0.68 18.90 -5.01
C THR A 357 1.44 17.58 -4.99
N LYS A 358 1.56 16.94 -3.82
CA LYS A 358 2.19 15.61 -3.70
C LYS A 358 1.34 14.55 -4.39
N ALA A 359 0.02 14.55 -4.18
CA ALA A 359 -0.89 13.57 -4.77
C ALA A 359 -0.94 13.67 -6.30
N ALA A 360 -0.82 14.88 -6.87
CA ALA A 360 -0.85 15.14 -8.30
C ALA A 360 0.52 14.99 -8.98
N ALA A 361 1.57 14.59 -8.27
CA ALA A 361 2.90 14.41 -8.87
C ALA A 361 2.89 13.28 -9.91
N GLY A 362 3.62 13.46 -11.01
CA GLY A 362 3.69 12.49 -12.10
C GLY A 362 4.33 11.14 -11.71
N ALA A 363 5.08 11.11 -10.60
CA ALA A 363 5.57 9.90 -9.95
C ALA A 363 5.11 9.94 -8.48
N PRO A 364 3.92 9.41 -8.16
CA PRO A 364 3.35 9.52 -6.84
C PRO A 364 4.23 8.80 -5.80
N SER A 365 4.54 9.53 -4.73
CA SER A 365 5.31 9.04 -3.60
C SER A 365 4.57 9.40 -2.30
N PRO A 366 3.60 8.59 -1.90
CA PRO A 366 2.84 8.84 -0.68
C PRO A 366 3.74 8.79 0.55
N ASP A 367 3.42 9.60 1.54
CA ASP A 367 4.07 9.53 2.85
C ASP A 367 3.71 8.21 3.55
N PHE A 368 2.44 7.79 3.47
CA PHE A 368 1.98 6.49 3.95
C PHE A 368 1.11 5.78 2.93
N VAL A 369 1.17 4.45 2.93
CA VAL A 369 0.20 3.55 2.30
C VAL A 369 -0.39 2.70 3.42
N VAL A 370 -1.71 2.61 3.49
CA VAL A 370 -2.37 2.10 4.69
C VAL A 370 -3.53 1.16 4.36
N PHE A 371 -3.86 0.26 5.28
CA PHE A 371 -5.12 -0.47 5.26
C PHE A 371 -6.13 0.19 6.19
N ASN A 372 -7.32 0.46 5.68
CA ASN A 372 -8.45 1.05 6.42
C ASN A 372 -8.11 2.38 7.12
N GLY A 373 -7.34 3.24 6.45
CA GLY A 373 -7.18 4.65 6.80
C GLY A 373 -6.08 5.00 7.80
N VAL A 374 -5.47 4.03 8.50
CA VAL A 374 -4.41 4.31 9.49
C VAL A 374 -3.19 3.42 9.27
N ALA A 375 -2.01 4.02 9.30
CA ALA A 375 -0.74 3.32 9.12
C ALA A 375 -0.48 2.31 10.26
N ASN A 376 -0.11 1.09 9.90
CA ASN A 376 0.28 0.01 10.83
C ASN A 376 -0.77 -0.40 11.87
N GLN A 377 -2.00 0.09 11.82
CA GLN A 377 -3.00 -0.15 12.88
C GLN A 377 -3.21 -1.63 13.21
N TYR A 378 -3.14 -2.52 12.22
CA TYR A 378 -3.30 -3.96 12.42
C TYR A 378 -1.98 -4.68 12.72
N LYS A 379 -0.83 -4.04 12.56
CA LYS A 379 0.44 -4.47 13.14
C LYS A 379 0.43 -4.24 14.65
N ASP A 380 0.01 -3.04 15.06
CA ASP A 380 -0.05 -2.65 16.47
C ASP A 380 -1.21 -3.34 17.23
N ASN A 381 -2.30 -3.66 16.51
CA ASN A 381 -3.47 -4.35 17.04
C ASN A 381 -3.79 -5.56 16.14
N PRO A 382 -3.09 -6.69 16.28
CA PRO A 382 -3.26 -7.88 15.44
C PRO A 382 -4.68 -8.43 15.43
N ILE A 383 -5.16 -8.79 14.24
CA ILE A 383 -6.50 -9.33 14.04
C ILE A 383 -6.54 -10.79 14.45
N GLN A 384 -7.35 -11.13 15.46
CA GLN A 384 -7.44 -12.50 15.98
C GLN A 384 -8.23 -13.40 15.03
N ILE A 385 -7.65 -14.54 14.70
CA ILE A 385 -8.26 -15.62 13.88
C ILE A 385 -8.17 -16.96 14.62
N ALA A 386 -9.15 -17.81 14.42
CA ALA A 386 -9.08 -19.20 14.86
C ALA A 386 -8.38 -20.06 13.79
N THR A 387 -7.37 -20.81 14.20
CA THR A 387 -6.62 -21.75 13.33
C THR A 387 -7.54 -22.79 12.70
N GLY A 388 -7.26 -23.13 11.45
CA GLY A 388 -8.04 -24.10 10.67
C GLY A 388 -9.41 -23.61 10.20
N LYS A 389 -9.76 -22.35 10.49
CA LYS A 389 -11.03 -21.74 10.07
C LYS A 389 -10.92 -21.07 8.72
N ARG A 390 -12.00 -21.16 7.95
CA ARG A 390 -12.08 -20.51 6.64
C ARG A 390 -12.36 -19.03 6.80
N VAL A 391 -11.52 -18.23 6.17
CA VAL A 391 -11.58 -16.77 6.21
C VAL A 391 -11.87 -16.21 4.83
N ARG A 392 -12.65 -15.14 4.78
CA ARG A 392 -12.87 -14.32 3.58
C ARG A 392 -12.40 -12.89 3.86
N ALA A 393 -11.65 -12.32 2.92
CA ALA A 393 -11.35 -10.91 2.92
C ALA A 393 -11.94 -10.25 1.67
N PHE A 394 -12.66 -9.15 1.86
CA PHE A 394 -13.07 -8.21 0.83
C PHE A 394 -11.98 -7.15 0.74
N VAL A 395 -11.34 -7.05 -0.41
CA VAL A 395 -10.19 -6.18 -0.61
C VAL A 395 -10.52 -5.15 -1.69
N LEU A 396 -10.20 -3.89 -1.42
CA LEU A 396 -10.33 -2.78 -2.36
C LEU A 396 -9.02 -1.99 -2.38
N ASP A 397 -8.55 -1.66 -3.56
CA ASP A 397 -7.56 -0.60 -3.71
C ASP A 397 -8.29 0.71 -4.03
N ALA A 398 -8.34 1.63 -3.07
CA ALA A 398 -8.92 2.94 -3.29
C ALA A 398 -7.93 3.93 -3.93
N GLY A 399 -6.67 3.58 -3.99
CA GLY A 399 -5.62 4.41 -4.57
C GLY A 399 -5.39 5.71 -3.78
N PRO A 400 -5.31 6.86 -4.43
CA PRO A 400 -5.79 7.17 -5.79
C PRO A 400 -4.83 6.84 -6.94
N SER A 401 -3.58 6.46 -6.70
CA SER A 401 -2.57 6.44 -7.76
C SER A 401 -1.68 5.20 -7.80
N ILE A 402 -1.61 4.42 -6.71
CA ILE A 402 -0.69 3.29 -6.56
C ILE A 402 -1.45 1.98 -6.52
N ASP A 403 -0.98 1.00 -7.29
CA ASP A 403 -1.52 -0.35 -7.32
C ASP A 403 -1.28 -1.09 -5.98
N SER A 404 -2.18 -2.03 -5.68
CA SER A 404 -2.03 -3.00 -4.61
C SER A 404 -1.65 -4.37 -5.17
N SER A 405 -0.75 -5.06 -4.52
CA SER A 405 -0.55 -6.50 -4.68
C SER A 405 -0.82 -7.16 -3.33
N PHE A 406 -2.10 -7.31 -3.00
CA PHE A 406 -2.54 -7.77 -1.69
C PHE A 406 -2.14 -9.22 -1.45
N HIS A 407 -1.44 -9.47 -0.35
CA HIS A 407 -0.95 -10.77 0.05
C HIS A 407 -1.06 -10.97 1.57
N ILE A 408 -1.25 -12.20 1.99
CA ILE A 408 -1.14 -12.63 3.38
C ILE A 408 -0.03 -13.67 3.47
N VAL A 409 1.08 -13.29 4.08
CA VAL A 409 2.28 -14.12 4.19
C VAL A 409 1.95 -15.43 4.89
N GLY A 410 2.43 -16.54 4.34
CA GLY A 410 2.16 -17.89 4.87
C GLY A 410 0.83 -18.49 4.43
N THR A 411 0.10 -17.85 3.49
CA THR A 411 -1.15 -18.39 2.96
C THR A 411 -1.14 -18.49 1.43
N ILE A 412 -2.07 -19.27 0.92
CA ILE A 412 -2.45 -19.30 -0.50
C ILE A 412 -3.95 -19.07 -0.55
N PHE A 413 -4.38 -18.12 -1.39
CA PHE A 413 -5.79 -17.91 -1.67
C PHE A 413 -6.30 -19.06 -2.55
N ASP A 414 -7.13 -19.91 -2.00
CA ASP A 414 -7.72 -21.04 -2.73
C ASP A 414 -9.00 -20.65 -3.48
N ARG A 415 -9.46 -19.40 -3.27
CA ARG A 415 -10.50 -18.75 -4.05
C ARG A 415 -10.21 -17.27 -4.21
N VAL A 416 -10.31 -16.77 -5.45
CA VAL A 416 -10.21 -15.35 -5.78
C VAL A 416 -11.36 -14.99 -6.72
N ILE A 417 -12.10 -13.93 -6.37
CA ILE A 417 -13.12 -13.30 -7.21
C ILE A 417 -12.66 -11.86 -7.42
N LYS A 418 -12.20 -11.52 -8.61
CA LYS A 418 -11.73 -10.17 -8.96
C LYS A 418 -12.78 -9.50 -9.86
N GLU A 419 -13.20 -8.29 -9.53
CA GLU A 419 -14.22 -7.55 -10.29
C GLU A 419 -15.48 -8.38 -10.60
N GLY A 420 -15.92 -9.19 -9.64
CA GLY A 420 -17.09 -10.07 -9.78
C GLY A 420 -16.83 -11.37 -10.57
N ILE A 421 -15.63 -11.60 -11.08
CA ILE A 421 -15.26 -12.78 -11.84
C ILE A 421 -14.42 -13.72 -10.99
N GLU A 422 -14.87 -14.98 -10.81
CA GLU A 422 -14.09 -16.00 -10.11
C GLU A 422 -12.93 -16.47 -10.99
N LEU A 423 -11.69 -16.26 -10.49
CA LEU A 423 -10.49 -16.71 -11.17
C LEU A 423 -10.29 -18.19 -10.90
N LYS A 424 -10.56 -19.02 -11.92
CA LYS A 424 -10.41 -20.46 -11.89
C LYS A 424 -9.81 -20.95 -13.20
N VAL A 425 -8.81 -21.82 -13.12
CA VAL A 425 -8.24 -22.47 -14.29
C VAL A 425 -8.84 -23.86 -14.44
N GLY A 426 -9.90 -23.99 -15.22
CA GLY A 426 -10.49 -25.27 -15.59
C GLY A 426 -10.79 -26.21 -14.41
N ASN A 427 -10.54 -27.52 -14.59
CA ASN A 427 -10.71 -28.56 -13.57
C ASN A 427 -9.40 -28.91 -12.86
N ALA A 428 -8.42 -28.01 -12.81
CA ALA A 428 -7.16 -28.24 -12.09
C ALA A 428 -7.48 -28.46 -10.61
N GLY A 429 -7.20 -29.65 -10.11
CA GLY A 429 -7.53 -30.05 -8.74
C GLY A 429 -6.72 -29.31 -7.66
N SER A 430 -5.75 -28.48 -8.05
CA SER A 430 -4.86 -27.74 -7.15
C SER A 430 -4.61 -26.34 -7.71
N TRP A 431 -5.60 -25.45 -7.60
CA TRP A 431 -5.46 -24.05 -7.97
C TRP A 431 -5.30 -23.20 -6.71
N GLY A 432 -4.44 -22.18 -6.79
CA GLY A 432 -4.29 -21.20 -5.73
C GLY A 432 -3.57 -19.96 -6.25
N SER A 433 -3.79 -18.83 -5.60
CA SER A 433 -3.12 -17.57 -5.87
C SER A 433 -2.36 -17.11 -4.63
N GLN A 434 -1.13 -16.67 -4.80
CA GLN A 434 -0.32 -16.13 -3.69
C GLN A 434 -0.69 -14.69 -3.36
N ALA A 435 -1.16 -13.92 -4.34
CA ALA A 435 -1.55 -12.52 -4.18
C ALA A 435 -2.68 -12.18 -5.15
N VAL A 436 -3.35 -11.06 -4.92
CA VAL A 436 -4.27 -10.45 -5.89
C VAL A 436 -3.79 -9.04 -6.22
N ASP A 437 -3.59 -8.79 -7.52
CA ASP A 437 -3.26 -7.49 -8.06
C ASP A 437 -4.52 -6.63 -8.21
N LEU A 438 -4.48 -5.40 -7.75
CA LEU A 438 -5.56 -4.42 -7.85
C LEU A 438 -4.97 -3.10 -8.29
N SER A 439 -5.48 -2.55 -9.38
CA SER A 439 -5.24 -1.15 -9.71
C SER A 439 -6.23 -0.24 -8.95
N PRO A 440 -5.97 1.07 -8.83
CA PRO A 440 -6.89 2.00 -8.19
C PRO A 440 -8.34 1.80 -8.63
N ALA A 441 -9.23 1.73 -7.65
CA ALA A 441 -10.66 1.44 -7.74
C ALA A 441 -11.04 -0.03 -8.02
N GLN A 442 -10.10 -0.95 -8.15
CA GLN A 442 -10.41 -2.37 -8.29
C GLN A 442 -10.60 -3.08 -6.96
N GLY A 443 -11.52 -4.04 -6.96
CA GLY A 443 -11.83 -4.83 -5.79
C GLY A 443 -11.79 -6.35 -6.03
N ALA A 444 -11.55 -7.10 -4.95
CA ALA A 444 -11.55 -8.56 -4.99
C ALA A 444 -12.10 -9.17 -3.71
N ILE A 445 -12.50 -10.42 -3.79
CA ILE A 445 -12.79 -11.29 -2.67
C ILE A 445 -11.76 -12.41 -2.69
N VAL A 446 -11.05 -12.62 -1.59
CA VAL A 446 -10.13 -13.73 -1.42
C VAL A 446 -10.55 -14.62 -0.26
N GLU A 447 -10.41 -15.94 -0.42
CA GLU A 447 -10.67 -16.91 0.64
C GLU A 447 -9.43 -17.77 0.88
N PHE A 448 -9.16 -18.06 2.14
CA PHE A 448 -7.98 -18.79 2.60
C PHE A 448 -8.23 -19.44 3.96
N THR A 449 -7.27 -20.28 4.38
CA THR A 449 -7.26 -20.91 5.71
C THR A 449 -5.84 -20.84 6.26
N MET A 450 -5.70 -20.44 7.52
CA MET A 450 -4.44 -20.53 8.26
C MET A 450 -4.41 -21.89 8.97
N THR A 451 -3.44 -22.74 8.60
CA THR A 451 -3.41 -24.15 8.99
C THR A 451 -2.75 -24.40 10.33
N GLU A 452 -1.98 -23.44 10.83
CA GLU A 452 -1.26 -23.53 12.10
C GLU A 452 -1.38 -22.23 12.92
N ASP A 453 -1.09 -22.29 14.20
CA ASP A 453 -1.00 -21.13 15.07
C ASP A 453 0.21 -20.29 14.64
N GLY A 454 0.10 -18.97 14.69
CA GLY A 454 1.20 -18.10 14.27
C GLY A 454 0.76 -16.68 13.91
N LEU A 455 1.74 -15.88 13.48
CA LEU A 455 1.53 -14.53 12.96
C LEU A 455 1.65 -14.54 11.44
N TYR A 456 0.65 -13.95 10.77
CA TYR A 456 0.54 -13.92 9.32
C TYR A 456 0.45 -12.46 8.85
N PRO A 457 1.55 -11.90 8.33
CA PRO A 457 1.55 -10.51 7.86
C PRO A 457 0.58 -10.28 6.70
N ILE A 458 -0.16 -9.19 6.79
CA ILE A 458 -1.03 -8.64 5.73
C ILE A 458 -0.23 -7.53 5.07
N VAL A 459 0.06 -7.65 3.78
CA VAL A 459 0.93 -6.71 3.07
C VAL A 459 0.41 -6.38 1.67
N THR A 460 0.87 -5.26 1.11
CA THR A 460 0.98 -5.13 -0.34
C THR A 460 2.36 -5.63 -0.78
N HIS A 461 2.42 -6.45 -1.82
CA HIS A 461 3.72 -6.94 -2.33
C HIS A 461 4.46 -5.89 -3.19
N ALA A 462 3.91 -4.69 -3.34
CA ALA A 462 4.67 -3.49 -3.63
C ALA A 462 5.45 -3.11 -2.35
N PHE A 463 6.53 -3.84 -2.09
CA PHE A 463 7.12 -4.03 -0.77
C PHE A 463 7.75 -2.77 -0.15
N ASN A 464 8.10 -1.78 -0.99
CA ASN A 464 8.52 -0.46 -0.55
C ASN A 464 7.46 0.30 0.26
N PHE A 465 6.17 -0.10 0.17
CA PHE A 465 5.07 0.50 0.92
C PHE A 465 4.78 -0.20 2.24
N VAL A 466 5.32 -1.40 2.47
CA VAL A 466 5.19 -2.10 3.76
C VAL A 466 5.76 -1.25 4.89
N GLY A 467 6.97 -0.68 4.69
CA GLY A 467 7.57 0.24 5.65
C GLY A 467 6.91 1.62 5.73
N ARG A 468 5.99 1.92 4.79
CA ARG A 468 5.18 3.14 4.82
C ARG A 468 3.79 2.94 5.44
N GLY A 469 3.56 1.80 6.12
CA GLY A 469 2.32 1.56 6.86
C GLY A 469 1.37 0.53 6.26
N ALA A 470 1.66 -0.04 5.07
CA ALA A 470 0.87 -1.10 4.44
C ALA A 470 1.19 -2.48 5.06
N LEU A 471 1.12 -2.55 6.38
CA LEU A 471 1.39 -3.73 7.19
C LEU A 471 0.31 -3.95 8.23
N GLY A 472 -0.22 -5.16 8.26
CA GLY A 472 -1.07 -5.66 9.33
C GLY A 472 -0.63 -7.06 9.74
N LEU A 473 -1.24 -7.60 10.78
CA LEU A 473 -1.02 -8.96 11.25
C LEU A 473 -2.36 -9.65 11.53
N PHE A 474 -2.52 -10.85 11.00
CA PHE A 474 -3.41 -11.82 11.58
C PHE A 474 -2.65 -12.61 12.66
N LYS A 475 -3.31 -12.86 13.76
CA LYS A 475 -2.84 -13.74 14.82
C LYS A 475 -3.74 -14.97 14.87
N ALA A 476 -3.23 -16.08 14.36
CA ALA A 476 -3.92 -17.37 14.38
C ALA A 476 -3.65 -18.10 15.71
N GLY A 477 -4.69 -18.59 16.36
CA GLY A 477 -4.59 -19.26 17.64
C GLY A 477 -3.96 -18.37 18.72
N ASP A 478 -2.96 -18.87 19.43
CA ASP A 478 -2.19 -18.11 20.42
C ASP A 478 -1.06 -17.28 19.78
N GLY A 479 -0.81 -17.44 18.49
CA GLY A 479 0.22 -16.73 17.73
C GLY A 479 1.60 -17.37 17.81
N ASP A 480 1.70 -18.53 18.44
CA ASP A 480 2.97 -19.25 18.65
C ASP A 480 2.97 -20.55 17.86
N PRO A 481 3.81 -20.69 16.81
CA PRO A 481 3.84 -21.92 16.02
C PRO A 481 4.25 -23.11 16.88
N LYS A 482 3.48 -24.18 16.82
CA LYS A 482 3.76 -25.43 17.53
C LYS A 482 4.37 -26.43 16.55
N ASN A 483 5.68 -26.45 16.45
CA ASN A 483 6.47 -27.43 15.69
C ASN A 483 6.75 -28.68 16.51
#